data_e74082e55c7ef7214834d44fdf0bb0bf
#
_entry.id   e74082e55c7ef7214834d44fdf0bb0bf
#
_cell.length_a   1.000
_cell.length_b   1.000
_cell.length_c   1.000
_cell.angle_alpha   90.00
_cell.angle_beta   90.00
_cell.angle_gamma   90.00
#
_symmetry.space_group_name_H-M   'P 1'
#
loop_
_entity.id
_entity.type
_entity.pdbx_description
1 polymer ?
#
loop_
_entity_poly.entity_id
_entity_poly.type
_entity_poly.pdbx_seq_one_letter_code
_entity_poly.pdbx_strand_id
1 'polypeptide(L)'
;KTVGDPLTAHVKVRMVSLTGSIATGAHIIGHTASSIKRTHMELGGKAPVIVFDDADIDAVVDGVRTFGFYNAGQDCTAACRIYA
;
A
#
# COMPACT_ATOMS: atom_id res chain seq x y z
N LYS A 1 -19.47 2.37 -6.95
CA LYS A 1 -19.57 2.73 -8.38
C LYS A 1 -20.44 3.97 -8.63
N THR A 2 -21.57 4.12 -7.95
CA THR A 2 -22.48 5.26 -8.19
C THR A 2 -21.93 6.63 -7.80
N VAL A 3 -20.97 6.70 -6.89
CA VAL A 3 -20.34 7.95 -6.44
C VAL A 3 -18.86 7.99 -6.81
N GLY A 4 -18.12 6.91 -6.56
CA GLY A 4 -16.67 6.86 -6.75
C GLY A 4 -16.26 7.12 -8.22
N ASP A 5 -16.87 6.41 -9.16
CA ASP A 5 -16.52 6.56 -10.57
C ASP A 5 -16.79 7.97 -11.10
N PRO A 6 -17.96 8.58 -10.89
CA PRO A 6 -18.19 9.98 -11.27
C PRO A 6 -17.24 10.96 -10.60
N LEU A 7 -16.88 10.73 -9.32
CA LEU A 7 -15.95 11.59 -8.59
C LEU A 7 -14.55 11.53 -9.21
N THR A 8 -14.02 10.32 -9.44
CA THR A 8 -12.67 10.14 -10.00
C THR A 8 -12.57 10.65 -11.45
N ALA A 9 -13.67 10.58 -12.23
CA ALA A 9 -13.72 11.09 -13.58
C ALA A 9 -13.96 12.61 -13.68
N HIS A 10 -14.45 13.26 -12.60
CA HIS A 10 -14.93 14.64 -12.67
C HIS A 10 -13.82 15.64 -13.02
N VAL A 11 -14.08 16.54 -13.96
CA VAL A 11 -13.08 17.48 -14.52
C VAL A 11 -12.47 18.44 -13.49
N LYS A 12 -13.20 18.77 -12.42
CA LYS A 12 -12.72 19.65 -11.34
C LYS A 12 -11.84 18.92 -10.32
N VAL A 13 -11.82 17.59 -10.33
CA VAL A 13 -10.92 16.81 -9.48
C VAL A 13 -9.55 16.76 -10.15
N ARG A 14 -8.54 17.29 -9.49
CA ARG A 14 -7.17 17.44 -10.03
C ARG A 14 -6.25 16.30 -9.61
N MET A 15 -6.56 15.65 -8.52
CA MET A 15 -5.80 14.54 -7.97
C MET A 15 -6.73 13.53 -7.29
N VAL A 16 -6.39 12.26 -7.38
CA VAL A 16 -7.08 11.17 -6.69
C VAL A 16 -6.07 10.39 -5.85
N SER A 17 -6.35 10.24 -4.56
CA SER A 17 -5.59 9.38 -3.67
C SER A 17 -6.47 8.19 -3.26
N LEU A 18 -5.89 6.99 -3.27
CA LEU A 18 -6.54 5.75 -2.90
C LEU A 18 -5.64 4.90 -2.03
N THR A 19 -6.21 4.34 -0.96
CA THR A 19 -5.68 3.16 -0.28
C THR A 19 -6.64 2.00 -0.55
N GLY A 20 -6.15 0.91 -1.15
CA GLY A 20 -7.03 -0.21 -1.51
C GLY A 20 -6.35 -1.30 -2.32
N SER A 21 -7.16 -2.09 -3.05
CA SER A 21 -6.65 -3.18 -3.87
C SER A 21 -5.99 -2.70 -5.17
N ILE A 22 -5.07 -3.49 -5.71
CA ILE A 22 -4.44 -3.27 -7.01
C ILE A 22 -5.51 -3.11 -8.12
N ALA A 23 -6.56 -3.94 -8.08
CA ALA A 23 -7.64 -3.86 -9.06
C ALA A 23 -8.38 -2.52 -9.01
N THR A 24 -8.65 -2.00 -7.82
CA THR A 24 -9.27 -0.68 -7.64
C THR A 24 -8.33 0.43 -8.10
N GLY A 25 -7.04 0.34 -7.78
CA GLY A 25 -6.03 1.31 -8.23
C GLY A 25 -5.94 1.36 -9.76
N ALA A 26 -5.86 0.21 -10.42
CA ALA A 26 -5.82 0.12 -11.87
C ALA A 26 -7.08 0.72 -12.52
N HIS A 27 -8.27 0.45 -11.96
CA HIS A 27 -9.53 1.03 -12.42
C HIS A 27 -9.52 2.57 -12.34
N ILE A 28 -9.06 3.12 -11.21
CA ILE A 28 -8.97 4.58 -11.00
C ILE A 28 -7.95 5.20 -11.97
N ILE A 29 -6.78 4.60 -12.12
CA ILE A 29 -5.76 5.10 -13.06
C ILE A 29 -6.32 5.14 -14.48
N GLY A 30 -7.03 4.10 -14.90
CA GLY A 30 -7.72 4.08 -16.21
C GLY A 30 -8.70 5.25 -16.39
N HIS A 31 -9.50 5.54 -15.35
CA HIS A 31 -10.47 6.65 -15.39
C HIS A 31 -9.81 8.04 -15.39
N THR A 32 -8.62 8.16 -14.81
CA THR A 32 -7.91 9.45 -14.71
C THR A 32 -7.01 9.75 -15.91
N ALA A 33 -6.72 8.74 -16.73
CA ALA A 33 -5.77 8.84 -17.84
C ALA A 33 -6.16 9.91 -18.88
N SER A 34 -7.44 9.97 -19.27
CA SER A 34 -7.94 10.91 -20.29
C SER A 34 -7.79 12.39 -19.90
N SER A 35 -7.72 12.67 -18.59
CA SER A 35 -7.58 14.04 -18.07
C SER A 35 -6.22 14.30 -17.40
N ILE A 36 -5.30 13.33 -17.50
CA ILE A 36 -3.92 13.40 -16.97
C ILE A 36 -3.90 13.86 -15.49
N LYS A 37 -4.85 13.35 -14.69
CA LYS A 37 -4.91 13.65 -13.25
C LYS A 37 -3.72 13.04 -12.53
N ARG A 38 -3.26 13.71 -11.50
CA ARG A 38 -2.33 13.08 -10.56
C ARG A 38 -3.03 11.98 -9.77
N THR A 39 -2.33 10.89 -9.57
CA THR A 39 -2.80 9.79 -8.72
C THR A 39 -1.75 9.47 -7.66
N HIS A 40 -2.23 9.18 -6.45
CA HIS A 40 -1.42 8.64 -5.36
C HIS A 40 -2.08 7.33 -4.93
N MET A 41 -1.34 6.23 -5.07
CA MET A 41 -1.89 4.88 -4.89
C MET A 41 -1.13 4.15 -3.79
N GLU A 42 -1.81 3.90 -2.68
CA GLU A 42 -1.38 3.00 -1.61
C GLU A 42 -2.10 1.67 -1.81
N LEU A 43 -1.38 0.67 -2.28
CA LEU A 43 -1.95 -0.59 -2.73
C LEU A 43 -1.41 -1.77 -1.90
N GLY A 44 -1.85 -2.98 -2.23
CA GLY A 44 -1.42 -4.18 -1.55
C GLY A 44 0.04 -4.54 -1.84
N GLY A 45 0.61 -5.23 -0.90
CA GLY A 45 1.97 -5.74 -0.96
C GLY A 45 2.32 -6.54 0.28
N LYS A 46 3.58 -7.00 0.37
CA LYS A 46 4.16 -7.66 1.54
C LYS A 46 5.54 -7.07 1.78
N ALA A 47 5.65 -6.26 2.84
CA ALA A 47 6.88 -5.55 3.18
C ALA A 47 8.01 -6.54 3.52
N PRO A 48 9.18 -6.40 2.89
CA PRO A 48 10.32 -7.26 3.18
C PRO A 48 11.04 -6.82 4.45
N VAL A 49 11.55 -7.80 5.19
CA VAL A 49 12.57 -7.64 6.23
C VAL A 49 13.82 -8.36 5.72
N ILE A 50 14.91 -7.64 5.59
CA ILE A 50 16.19 -8.21 5.14
C ILE A 50 17.12 -8.29 6.34
N VAL A 51 17.55 -9.50 6.67
CA VAL A 51 18.43 -9.80 7.80
C VAL A 51 19.79 -10.16 7.23
N PHE A 52 20.78 -9.31 7.49
CA PHE A 52 22.17 -9.58 7.11
C PHE A 52 22.86 -10.45 8.19
N ASP A 53 24.02 -11.01 7.85
CA ASP A 53 24.79 -11.91 8.70
C ASP A 53 25.35 -11.26 9.97
N ASP A 54 25.47 -9.94 9.98
CA ASP A 54 25.90 -9.12 11.11
C ASP A 54 24.74 -8.55 11.95
N ALA A 55 23.49 -8.95 11.67
CA ALA A 55 22.33 -8.42 12.35
C ALA A 55 22.24 -8.90 13.81
N ASP A 56 21.77 -8.02 14.69
CA ASP A 56 21.37 -8.38 16.05
C ASP A 56 20.05 -9.17 16.00
N ILE A 57 20.14 -10.48 16.17
CA ILE A 57 19.01 -11.40 16.05
C ILE A 57 17.92 -11.14 17.10
N ASP A 58 18.29 -10.77 18.33
CA ASP A 58 17.31 -10.47 19.37
C ASP A 58 16.50 -9.20 19.00
N ALA A 59 17.17 -8.19 18.48
CA ALA A 59 16.51 -6.99 17.96
C ALA A 59 15.62 -7.30 16.74
N VAL A 60 16.04 -8.19 15.83
CA VAL A 60 15.24 -8.67 14.71
C VAL A 60 13.96 -9.36 15.20
N VAL A 61 14.09 -10.27 16.17
CA VAL A 61 12.93 -11.00 16.74
C VAL A 61 11.93 -10.02 17.37
N ASP A 62 12.41 -9.09 18.18
CA ASP A 62 11.55 -8.08 18.80
C ASP A 62 10.88 -7.15 17.76
N GLY A 63 11.63 -6.76 16.75
CA GLY A 63 11.11 -5.95 15.63
C GLY A 63 10.03 -6.70 14.86
N VAL A 64 10.28 -7.93 14.45
CA VAL A 64 9.29 -8.76 13.73
C VAL A 64 8.06 -9.02 14.59
N ARG A 65 8.23 -9.33 15.88
CA ARG A 65 7.11 -9.49 16.80
C ARG A 65 6.24 -8.23 16.88
N THR A 66 6.87 -7.08 16.99
CA THR A 66 6.17 -5.79 17.12
C THR A 66 5.50 -5.38 15.82
N PHE A 67 6.25 -5.35 14.73
CA PHE A 67 5.77 -4.79 13.45
C PHE A 67 5.05 -5.81 12.56
N GLY A 68 5.25 -7.12 12.78
CA GLY A 68 4.54 -8.16 12.05
C GLY A 68 3.14 -8.44 12.60
N PHE A 69 2.93 -8.21 13.91
CA PHE A 69 1.66 -8.51 14.59
C PHE A 69 0.92 -7.28 15.10
N TYR A 70 1.47 -6.08 14.90
CA TYR A 70 0.77 -4.84 15.18
C TYR A 70 -0.62 -4.85 14.53
N ASN A 71 -1.62 -4.32 15.22
CA ASN A 71 -2.99 -4.27 14.73
C ASN A 71 -3.52 -5.63 14.21
N ALA A 72 -3.14 -6.72 14.88
CA ALA A 72 -3.46 -8.10 14.45
C ALA A 72 -2.96 -8.46 13.04
N GLY A 73 -1.83 -7.86 12.61
CA GLY A 73 -1.24 -8.05 11.30
C GLY A 73 -1.95 -7.29 10.16
N GLN A 74 -2.90 -6.44 10.48
CA GLN A 74 -3.65 -5.64 9.51
C GLN A 74 -2.98 -4.28 9.28
N ASP A 75 -1.78 -4.33 8.73
CA ASP A 75 -0.98 -3.16 8.39
C ASP A 75 -0.31 -3.40 7.03
N CYS A 76 -0.46 -2.47 6.09
CA CYS A 76 0.14 -2.57 4.76
C CYS A 76 1.67 -2.53 4.78
N THR A 77 2.28 -2.01 5.86
CA THR A 77 3.72 -1.94 6.08
C THR A 77 4.23 -3.00 7.07
N ALA A 78 3.36 -3.93 7.52
CA ALA A 78 3.75 -4.98 8.45
C ALA A 78 4.97 -5.78 7.97
N ALA A 79 5.82 -6.20 8.89
CA ALA A 79 6.96 -7.09 8.64
C ALA A 79 6.46 -8.49 8.23
N CYS A 80 6.14 -8.67 6.94
CA CYS A 80 5.39 -9.83 6.44
C CYS A 80 6.26 -10.89 5.79
N ARG A 81 7.45 -10.52 5.29
CA ARG A 81 8.30 -11.41 4.51
C ARG A 81 9.75 -11.25 4.96
N ILE A 82 10.30 -12.31 5.53
CA ILE A 82 11.66 -12.31 6.09
C ILE A 82 12.59 -13.00 5.10
N TYR A 83 13.70 -12.35 4.80
CA TYR A 83 14.84 -12.88 4.06
C TYR A 83 16.05 -12.88 4.99
N ALA A 84 16.57 -14.08 5.28
CA ALA A 84 17.73 -14.32 6.15
C ALA A 84 18.75 -15.21 5.47
#